data_0c7ced10b4cedce91d7fc9528b085778
#
_entry.id   0c7ced10b4cedce91d7fc9528b085778
#
_cell.length_a   1.000
_cell.length_b   1.000
_cell.length_c   1.000
_cell.angle_alpha   90.00
_cell.angle_beta   90.00
_cell.angle_gamma   90.00
#
_symmetry.space_group_name_H-M   'P 1'
#
loop_
_entity.id
_entity.type
_entity.pdbx_description
1 polymer ?
#
loop_
_entity_poly.entity_id
_entity_poly.type
_entity_poly.pdbx_seq_one_letter_code
_entity_poly.pdbx_strand_id
1 'polypeptide(L)'
;DMLRRRRQVYEKELSYLRGDYSCFGSGSRYIDSSHVFTYDMDVFGRDSLFNRINRTVTTGGSDFLASSFQSLLKDKAEIEARRRAIAELAGMESWRTEFLALGQRLASDTKKKGEAIDTAMINRVVSEISAMNIAPQAGSMLALVVAWAAIAGFIAVMVLAIVGIVPSSLAVMWGVVQMFLVIALNMRS
;
A
#
# COMPACT_ATOMS: atom_id res chain seq x y z
N ASP A 1 10.01 -8.25 -13.68
CA ASP A 1 8.65 -8.75 -13.47
C ASP A 1 7.58 -7.66 -13.59
N MET A 2 7.85 -6.44 -13.10
CA MET A 2 6.91 -5.30 -13.19
C MET A 2 6.60 -4.89 -14.63
N LEU A 3 7.57 -4.91 -15.53
CA LEU A 3 7.36 -4.61 -16.96
C LEU A 3 6.37 -5.59 -17.61
N ARG A 4 6.47 -6.87 -17.29
CA ARG A 4 5.51 -7.89 -17.77
C ARG A 4 4.10 -7.59 -17.31
N ARG A 5 3.91 -7.14 -16.06
CA ARG A 5 2.59 -6.80 -15.51
C ARG A 5 2.00 -5.54 -16.12
N ARG A 6 2.82 -4.51 -16.34
CA ARG A 6 2.38 -3.33 -17.10
C ARG A 6 1.94 -3.69 -18.51
N ARG A 7 2.69 -4.56 -19.19
CA ARG A 7 2.30 -5.08 -20.50
C ARG A 7 0.95 -5.80 -20.43
N GLN A 8 0.70 -6.63 -19.42
CA GLN A 8 -0.60 -7.32 -19.24
C GLN A 8 -1.75 -6.32 -19.02
N VAL A 9 -1.52 -5.20 -18.33
CA VAL A 9 -2.54 -4.13 -18.21
C VAL A 9 -2.90 -3.59 -19.59
N TYR A 10 -1.93 -3.25 -20.42
CA TYR A 10 -2.18 -2.76 -21.77
C TYR A 10 -2.82 -3.82 -22.68
N GLU A 11 -2.44 -5.09 -22.57
CA GLU A 11 -3.08 -6.18 -23.31
C GLU A 11 -4.56 -6.30 -22.98
N LYS A 12 -4.97 -6.13 -21.70
CA LYS A 12 -6.38 -6.09 -21.30
C LYS A 12 -7.11 -4.88 -21.89
N GLU A 13 -6.49 -3.71 -21.88
CA GLU A 13 -7.10 -2.53 -22.50
C GLU A 13 -7.21 -2.65 -24.02
N LEU A 14 -6.28 -3.34 -24.69
CA LEU A 14 -6.42 -3.69 -26.11
C LEU A 14 -7.57 -4.66 -26.36
N SER A 15 -7.79 -5.65 -25.49
CA SER A 15 -8.99 -6.52 -25.57
C SER A 15 -10.27 -5.70 -25.45
N TYR A 16 -10.32 -4.78 -24.49
CA TYR A 16 -11.43 -3.85 -24.33
C TYR A 16 -11.74 -3.06 -25.61
N LEU A 17 -10.71 -2.50 -26.27
CA LEU A 17 -10.87 -1.75 -27.52
C LEU A 17 -11.36 -2.62 -28.69
N ARG A 18 -11.15 -3.94 -28.62
CA ARG A 18 -11.66 -4.93 -29.58
C ARG A 18 -13.09 -5.41 -29.25
N GLY A 19 -13.68 -4.90 -28.15
CA GLY A 19 -15.01 -5.32 -27.70
C GLY A 19 -15.03 -6.61 -26.88
N ASP A 20 -13.85 -7.12 -26.46
CA ASP A 20 -13.75 -8.27 -25.57
C ASP A 20 -13.56 -7.81 -24.13
N TYR A 21 -14.58 -8.02 -23.29
CA TYR A 21 -14.62 -7.65 -21.88
C TYR A 21 -14.41 -8.84 -20.95
N SER A 22 -14.15 -10.02 -21.47
CA SER A 22 -14.03 -11.28 -20.70
C SER A 22 -12.91 -11.27 -19.66
N CYS A 23 -11.89 -10.44 -19.86
CA CYS A 23 -10.77 -10.28 -18.94
C CYS A 23 -11.08 -9.40 -17.71
N PHE A 24 -12.26 -8.76 -17.67
CA PHE A 24 -12.73 -7.94 -16.56
C PHE A 24 -13.85 -8.62 -15.79
N GLY A 25 -13.93 -8.37 -14.47
CA GLY A 25 -14.99 -8.96 -13.65
C GLY A 25 -16.38 -8.50 -14.08
N SER A 26 -17.27 -9.44 -14.32
CA SER A 26 -18.63 -9.18 -14.83
C SER A 26 -19.59 -8.61 -13.78
N GLY A 27 -19.25 -8.72 -12.48
CA GLY A 27 -20.16 -8.30 -11.41
C GLY A 27 -21.42 -9.18 -11.27
N SER A 28 -21.41 -10.41 -11.79
CA SER A 28 -22.58 -11.30 -11.73
C SER A 28 -23.10 -11.55 -10.32
N ARG A 29 -22.25 -11.44 -9.30
CA ARG A 29 -22.63 -11.56 -7.89
C ARG A 29 -23.53 -10.41 -7.37
N TYR A 30 -23.61 -9.31 -8.12
CA TYR A 30 -24.44 -8.14 -7.78
C TYR A 30 -25.77 -8.12 -8.52
N ILE A 31 -26.07 -9.14 -9.32
CA ILE A 31 -27.36 -9.27 -10.01
C ILE A 31 -28.44 -9.48 -8.94
N ASP A 32 -29.40 -8.57 -8.91
CA ASP A 32 -30.55 -8.61 -8.02
C ASP A 32 -31.80 -8.29 -8.82
N SER A 33 -32.65 -9.31 -9.01
CA SER A 33 -33.89 -9.20 -9.78
C SER A 33 -34.97 -8.34 -9.08
N SER A 34 -34.79 -8.04 -7.79
CA SER A 34 -35.69 -7.20 -7.03
C SER A 34 -35.31 -5.71 -7.07
N HIS A 35 -34.12 -5.38 -7.57
CA HIS A 35 -33.64 -4.01 -7.65
C HIS A 35 -34.37 -3.23 -8.75
N VAL A 36 -34.82 -2.00 -8.43
CA VAL A 36 -35.73 -1.18 -9.22
C VAL A 36 -35.33 -0.99 -10.68
N PHE A 37 -34.03 -0.94 -11.01
CA PHE A 37 -33.59 -0.67 -12.39
C PHE A 37 -32.33 -1.45 -12.83
N THR A 38 -31.49 -1.92 -11.90
CA THR A 38 -30.21 -2.52 -12.29
C THR A 38 -30.37 -3.85 -13.04
N TYR A 39 -31.46 -4.57 -12.76
CA TYR A 39 -31.79 -5.80 -13.46
C TYR A 39 -32.33 -5.53 -14.86
N ASP A 40 -33.29 -4.63 -14.99
CA ASP A 40 -33.92 -4.32 -16.27
C ASP A 40 -32.96 -3.65 -17.27
N MET A 41 -31.95 -2.94 -16.75
CA MET A 41 -30.94 -2.26 -17.56
C MET A 41 -29.67 -3.10 -17.78
N ASP A 42 -29.64 -4.36 -17.37
CA ASP A 42 -28.46 -5.25 -17.48
C ASP A 42 -27.16 -4.58 -16.99
N VAL A 43 -27.27 -3.89 -15.84
CA VAL A 43 -26.13 -3.15 -15.29
C VAL A 43 -25.00 -4.11 -14.89
N PHE A 44 -25.33 -5.30 -14.40
CA PHE A 44 -24.40 -6.34 -13.95
C PHE A 44 -24.50 -7.59 -14.83
N GLY A 45 -23.42 -8.33 -14.93
CA GLY A 45 -23.34 -9.54 -15.72
C GLY A 45 -22.32 -9.43 -16.85
N ARG A 46 -22.30 -10.45 -17.70
CA ARG A 46 -21.42 -10.48 -18.84
C ARG A 46 -21.82 -9.41 -19.88
N ASP A 47 -20.83 -8.73 -20.44
CA ASP A 47 -20.99 -7.66 -21.44
C ASP A 47 -21.80 -6.44 -20.96
N SER A 48 -22.11 -6.38 -19.66
CA SER A 48 -22.84 -5.30 -18.99
C SER A 48 -22.03 -4.01 -18.88
N LEU A 49 -22.70 -2.93 -18.45
CA LEU A 49 -22.04 -1.67 -18.16
C LEU A 49 -20.95 -1.84 -17.09
N PHE A 50 -21.24 -2.58 -16.01
CA PHE A 50 -20.27 -2.87 -14.95
C PHE A 50 -19.06 -3.61 -15.51
N ASN A 51 -19.24 -4.65 -16.31
CA ASN A 51 -18.16 -5.43 -16.90
C ASN A 51 -17.22 -4.56 -17.75
N ARG A 52 -17.77 -3.61 -18.51
CA ARG A 52 -17.01 -2.71 -19.38
C ARG A 52 -16.13 -1.72 -18.61
N ILE A 53 -16.62 -1.20 -17.49
CA ILE A 53 -15.87 -0.18 -16.73
C ILE A 53 -15.11 -0.72 -15.53
N ASN A 54 -15.34 -1.96 -15.12
CA ASN A 54 -14.70 -2.55 -13.94
C ASN A 54 -13.20 -2.70 -14.14
N ARG A 55 -12.44 -1.86 -13.43
CA ARG A 55 -10.97 -1.91 -13.34
C ARG A 55 -10.52 -2.09 -11.89
N THR A 56 -11.44 -2.54 -11.03
CA THR A 56 -11.15 -2.72 -9.61
C THR A 56 -10.19 -3.88 -9.38
N VAL A 57 -9.31 -3.75 -8.42
CA VAL A 57 -8.29 -4.76 -8.06
C VAL A 57 -8.60 -5.45 -6.73
N THR A 58 -9.57 -4.92 -5.96
CA THR A 58 -9.97 -5.46 -4.66
C THR A 58 -11.48 -5.74 -4.63
N THR A 59 -11.90 -6.66 -3.75
CA THR A 59 -13.32 -6.96 -3.54
C THR A 59 -14.09 -5.73 -3.07
N GLY A 60 -13.58 -4.98 -2.09
CA GLY A 60 -14.22 -3.76 -1.61
C GLY A 60 -14.29 -2.64 -2.66
N GLY A 61 -13.29 -2.54 -3.54
CA GLY A 61 -13.36 -1.64 -4.69
C GLY A 61 -14.47 -2.02 -5.65
N SER A 62 -14.64 -3.34 -5.90
CA SER A 62 -15.71 -3.87 -6.72
C SER A 62 -17.09 -3.66 -6.09
N ASP A 63 -17.20 -3.87 -4.76
CA ASP A 63 -18.42 -3.64 -4.00
C ASP A 63 -18.81 -2.15 -4.01
N PHE A 64 -17.83 -1.25 -3.83
CA PHE A 64 -18.04 0.19 -3.92
C PHE A 64 -18.49 0.63 -5.31
N LEU A 65 -17.89 0.08 -6.38
CA LEU A 65 -18.30 0.36 -7.75
C LEU A 65 -19.74 -0.11 -7.98
N ALA A 66 -20.09 -1.32 -7.53
CA ALA A 66 -21.44 -1.86 -7.66
C ALA A 66 -22.47 -1.02 -6.91
N SER A 67 -22.18 -0.65 -5.66
CA SER A 67 -23.06 0.21 -4.85
C SER A 67 -23.28 1.57 -5.49
N SER A 68 -22.28 2.09 -6.21
CA SER A 68 -22.38 3.35 -6.95
C SER A 68 -23.38 3.31 -8.11
N PHE A 69 -23.67 2.12 -8.65
CA PHE A 69 -24.74 1.92 -9.63
C PHE A 69 -26.09 1.66 -8.99
N GLN A 70 -26.12 1.00 -7.85
CA GLN A 70 -27.34 0.71 -7.11
C GLN A 70 -27.90 1.93 -6.38
N SER A 71 -27.03 2.83 -5.92
CA SER A 71 -27.39 4.03 -5.17
C SER A 71 -26.91 5.27 -5.88
N LEU A 72 -27.85 6.00 -6.49
CA LEU A 72 -27.54 7.24 -7.19
C LEU A 72 -27.22 8.37 -6.19
N LEU A 73 -26.13 9.10 -6.46
CA LEU A 73 -25.81 10.30 -5.72
C LEU A 73 -26.84 11.38 -6.00
N LYS A 74 -27.35 12.02 -4.94
CA LYS A 74 -28.36 13.08 -5.03
C LYS A 74 -27.77 14.45 -4.72
N ASP A 75 -26.67 14.51 -3.96
CA ASP A 75 -26.05 15.77 -3.62
C ASP A 75 -25.14 16.29 -4.73
N LYS A 76 -25.37 17.55 -5.14
CA LYS A 76 -24.60 18.20 -6.20
C LYS A 76 -23.11 18.30 -5.87
N ALA A 77 -22.76 18.61 -4.61
CA ALA A 77 -21.37 18.79 -4.21
C ALA A 77 -20.59 17.46 -4.29
N GLU A 78 -21.23 16.35 -3.89
CA GLU A 78 -20.65 15.01 -4.01
C GLU A 78 -20.46 14.60 -5.48
N ILE A 79 -21.45 14.88 -6.34
CA ILE A 79 -21.36 14.60 -7.78
C ILE A 79 -20.20 15.37 -8.40
N GLU A 80 -20.07 16.65 -8.09
CA GLU A 80 -18.99 17.49 -8.62
C GLU A 80 -17.60 17.06 -8.07
N ALA A 81 -17.52 16.68 -6.80
CA ALA A 81 -16.30 16.18 -6.20
C ALA A 81 -15.86 14.88 -6.89
N ARG A 82 -16.79 13.94 -7.11
CA ARG A 82 -16.52 12.69 -7.83
C ARG A 82 -16.08 12.95 -9.27
N ARG A 83 -16.72 13.87 -9.99
CA ARG A 83 -16.33 14.24 -11.35
C ARG A 83 -14.92 14.81 -11.42
N ARG A 84 -14.55 15.68 -10.47
CA ARG A 84 -13.18 16.23 -10.38
C ARG A 84 -12.15 15.12 -10.13
N ALA A 85 -12.41 14.22 -9.19
CA ALA A 85 -11.53 13.09 -8.88
C ALA A 85 -11.35 12.17 -10.11
N ILE A 86 -12.42 11.88 -10.84
CA ILE A 86 -12.35 11.09 -12.07
C ILE A 86 -11.50 11.80 -13.13
N ALA A 87 -11.70 13.10 -13.33
CA ALA A 87 -10.93 13.89 -14.31
C ALA A 87 -9.45 13.96 -13.96
N GLU A 88 -9.11 14.12 -12.69
CA GLU A 88 -7.74 14.11 -12.18
C GLU A 88 -7.07 12.75 -12.44
N LEU A 89 -7.70 11.65 -12.02
CA LEU A 89 -7.17 10.31 -12.23
C LEU A 89 -7.12 9.92 -13.71
N ALA A 90 -7.99 10.44 -14.55
CA ALA A 90 -7.96 10.21 -15.99
C ALA A 90 -6.66 10.72 -16.63
N GLY A 91 -6.13 11.85 -16.14
CA GLY A 91 -4.84 12.40 -16.57
C GLY A 91 -3.61 11.63 -16.08
N MET A 92 -3.75 10.77 -15.07
CA MET A 92 -2.64 10.08 -14.41
C MET A 92 -2.42 8.66 -14.97
N GLU A 93 -2.12 8.51 -16.27
CA GLU A 93 -2.00 7.21 -16.93
C GLU A 93 -0.93 6.32 -16.29
N SER A 94 0.26 6.84 -16.06
CA SER A 94 1.37 6.08 -15.45
C SER A 94 1.00 5.54 -14.09
N TRP A 95 0.39 6.38 -13.25
CA TRP A 95 -0.04 5.99 -11.91
C TRP A 95 -1.11 4.89 -11.96
N ARG A 96 -2.13 5.05 -12.82
CA ARG A 96 -3.21 4.05 -12.99
C ARG A 96 -2.65 2.70 -13.45
N THR A 97 -1.74 2.72 -14.44
CA THR A 97 -1.11 1.50 -14.97
C THR A 97 -0.28 0.80 -13.88
N GLU A 98 0.45 1.56 -13.06
CA GLU A 98 1.25 1.01 -11.98
C GLU A 98 0.38 0.44 -10.87
N PHE A 99 -0.68 1.14 -10.48
CA PHE A 99 -1.67 0.67 -9.51
C PHE A 99 -2.31 -0.66 -9.93
N LEU A 100 -2.75 -0.76 -11.20
CA LEU A 100 -3.33 -1.99 -11.75
C LEU A 100 -2.31 -3.14 -11.81
N ALA A 101 -1.05 -2.84 -12.17
CA ALA A 101 0.03 -3.82 -12.21
C ALA A 101 0.38 -4.36 -10.81
N LEU A 102 0.37 -3.49 -9.79
CA LEU A 102 0.55 -3.89 -8.38
C LEU A 102 -0.61 -4.75 -7.90
N GLY A 103 -1.86 -4.38 -8.23
CA GLY A 103 -3.04 -5.17 -7.90
C GLY A 103 -2.97 -6.58 -8.49
N GLN A 104 -2.54 -6.72 -9.73
CA GLN A 104 -2.33 -8.03 -10.36
C GLN A 104 -1.22 -8.85 -9.66
N ARG A 105 -0.19 -8.20 -9.15
CA ARG A 105 0.86 -8.86 -8.35
C ARG A 105 0.28 -9.47 -7.09
N LEU A 106 -0.44 -8.69 -6.31
CA LEU A 106 -1.05 -9.16 -5.06
C LEU A 106 -2.05 -10.30 -5.31
N ALA A 107 -2.88 -10.20 -6.35
CA ALA A 107 -3.82 -11.26 -6.73
C ALA A 107 -3.12 -12.56 -7.14
N SER A 108 -1.95 -12.51 -7.79
CA SER A 108 -1.17 -13.70 -8.14
C SER A 108 -0.53 -14.38 -6.93
N ASP A 109 -0.13 -13.59 -5.94
CA ASP A 109 0.53 -14.10 -4.73
C ASP A 109 -0.47 -14.79 -3.78
N THR A 110 -1.76 -14.42 -3.83
CA THR A 110 -2.83 -15.05 -3.02
C THR A 110 -3.37 -16.37 -3.58
N LYS A 111 -2.75 -16.94 -4.62
CA LYS A 111 -3.12 -18.25 -5.26
C LYS A 111 -4.54 -18.37 -5.79
N LYS A 112 -5.38 -17.36 -5.71
CA LYS A 112 -6.73 -17.34 -6.27
C LYS A 112 -6.71 -16.65 -7.63
N LYS A 113 -6.46 -17.44 -8.66
CA LYS A 113 -6.39 -16.98 -10.05
C LYS A 113 -7.75 -16.41 -10.47
N GLY A 114 -7.83 -15.08 -10.61
CA GLY A 114 -9.01 -14.39 -11.16
C GLY A 114 -9.98 -13.76 -10.16
N GLU A 115 -9.79 -13.95 -8.86
CA GLU A 115 -10.55 -13.20 -7.85
C GLU A 115 -9.84 -11.90 -7.47
N ALA A 116 -10.62 -10.84 -7.23
CA ALA A 116 -10.12 -9.61 -6.67
C ALA A 116 -9.56 -9.85 -5.25
N ILE A 117 -8.55 -9.07 -4.85
CA ILE A 117 -7.93 -9.20 -3.54
C ILE A 117 -9.00 -8.95 -2.46
N ASP A 118 -9.07 -9.83 -1.47
CA ASP A 118 -10.00 -9.68 -0.35
C ASP A 118 -9.59 -8.43 0.48
N THR A 119 -10.49 -7.46 0.52
CA THR A 119 -10.29 -6.22 1.28
C THR A 119 -10.20 -6.48 2.78
N ALA A 120 -10.86 -7.52 3.29
CA ALA A 120 -10.76 -7.91 4.68
C ALA A 120 -9.35 -8.37 5.05
N MET A 121 -8.67 -9.08 4.14
CA MET A 121 -7.27 -9.47 4.31
C MET A 121 -6.35 -8.25 4.33
N ILE A 122 -6.55 -7.30 3.42
CA ILE A 122 -5.77 -6.05 3.38
C ILE A 122 -5.96 -5.26 4.67
N ASN A 123 -7.22 -5.07 5.09
CA ASN A 123 -7.53 -4.34 6.32
C ASN A 123 -6.94 -5.01 7.56
N ARG A 124 -6.92 -6.35 7.63
CA ARG A 124 -6.25 -7.09 8.70
C ARG A 124 -4.75 -6.82 8.70
N VAL A 125 -4.08 -6.94 7.55
CA VAL A 125 -2.64 -6.65 7.44
C VAL A 125 -2.34 -5.21 7.81
N VAL A 126 -3.12 -4.24 7.33
CA VAL A 126 -2.96 -2.82 7.67
C VAL A 126 -3.17 -2.59 9.16
N SER A 127 -4.19 -3.21 9.77
CA SER A 127 -4.44 -3.09 11.22
C SER A 127 -3.33 -3.75 12.05
N GLU A 128 -2.80 -4.88 11.61
CA GLU A 128 -1.65 -5.54 12.25
C GLU A 128 -0.39 -4.65 12.17
N ILE A 129 -0.09 -4.09 11.00
CA ILE A 129 1.05 -3.17 10.82
C ILE A 129 0.87 -1.90 11.67
N SER A 130 -0.34 -1.34 11.73
CA SER A 130 -0.62 -0.15 12.57
C SER A 130 -0.58 -0.46 14.06
N ALA A 131 -0.98 -1.68 14.45
CA ALA A 131 -0.89 -2.15 15.83
C ALA A 131 0.55 -2.48 16.27
N MET A 132 1.43 -2.81 15.33
CA MET A 132 2.85 -3.08 15.58
C MET A 132 3.63 -1.83 16.02
N ASN A 133 2.95 -0.70 16.22
CA ASN A 133 3.53 0.55 16.70
C ASN A 133 4.97 0.74 16.19
N ILE A 134 5.14 0.68 14.87
CA ILE A 134 6.37 1.05 14.19
C ILE A 134 6.46 2.57 14.32
N ALA A 135 6.51 3.04 15.57
CA ALA A 135 6.99 4.38 15.84
C ALA A 135 8.39 4.42 15.26
N PRO A 136 8.73 5.42 14.45
CA PRO A 136 10.08 5.58 13.98
C PRO A 136 10.94 5.81 15.22
N GLN A 137 11.54 4.73 15.76
CA GLN A 137 12.55 4.84 16.80
C GLN A 137 13.81 5.58 16.29
N ALA A 138 13.86 5.83 14.99
CA ALA A 138 14.87 6.64 14.33
C ALA A 138 14.47 8.11 14.27
N GLY A 139 14.18 8.76 15.41
CA GLY A 139 13.79 10.17 15.30
C GLY A 139 13.67 10.96 16.58
N SER A 140 13.98 10.40 17.71
CA SER A 140 14.22 11.24 18.85
C SER A 140 15.54 11.97 18.60
N MET A 141 15.47 13.29 18.33
CA MET A 141 16.66 14.16 18.30
C MET A 141 17.57 13.88 19.51
N LEU A 142 16.97 13.54 20.62
CA LEU A 142 17.62 13.15 21.88
C LEU A 142 18.46 11.87 21.74
N ALA A 143 17.93 10.83 21.05
CA ALA A 143 18.69 9.59 20.84
C ALA A 143 19.89 9.83 19.91
N LEU A 144 19.73 10.67 18.91
CA LEU A 144 20.81 11.05 17.99
C LEU A 144 21.89 11.86 18.71
N VAL A 145 21.49 12.82 19.55
CA VAL A 145 22.42 13.63 20.38
C VAL A 145 23.17 12.75 21.37
N VAL A 146 22.50 11.82 22.03
CA VAL A 146 23.13 10.86 22.96
C VAL A 146 24.14 9.96 22.25
N ALA A 147 23.80 9.47 21.06
CA ALA A 147 24.71 8.64 20.25
C ALA A 147 25.97 9.44 19.85
N TRP A 148 25.82 10.65 19.37
CA TRP A 148 26.96 11.52 19.01
C TRP A 148 27.79 11.90 20.19
N ALA A 149 27.17 12.21 21.36
CA ALA A 149 27.88 12.50 22.59
C ALA A 149 28.70 11.31 23.11
N ALA A 150 28.14 10.09 22.98
CA ALA A 150 28.84 8.86 23.34
C ALA A 150 30.09 8.62 22.47
N ILE A 151 29.96 8.83 21.16
CA ILE A 151 31.09 8.71 20.20
C ILE A 151 32.16 9.76 20.50
N ALA A 152 31.76 11.01 20.68
CA ALA A 152 32.68 12.09 20.99
C ALA A 152 33.41 11.84 22.32
N GLY A 153 32.72 11.36 23.35
CA GLY A 153 33.31 10.97 24.63
C GLY A 153 34.35 9.86 24.50
N PHE A 154 34.05 8.84 23.67
CA PHE A 154 35.00 7.76 23.40
C PHE A 154 36.28 8.26 22.71
N ILE A 155 36.15 9.11 21.70
CA ILE A 155 37.30 9.71 21.00
C ILE A 155 38.13 10.56 21.96
N ALA A 156 37.50 11.34 22.82
CA ALA A 156 38.21 12.17 23.81
C ALA A 156 39.00 11.33 24.80
N VAL A 157 38.43 10.25 25.34
CA VAL A 157 39.12 9.34 26.28
C VAL A 157 40.27 8.61 25.56
N MET A 158 40.10 8.20 24.30
CA MET A 158 41.19 7.59 23.52
C MET A 158 42.35 8.56 23.29
N VAL A 159 42.06 9.81 22.94
CA VAL A 159 43.10 10.83 22.76
C VAL A 159 43.86 11.09 24.08
N LEU A 160 43.16 11.22 25.21
CA LEU A 160 43.76 11.41 26.53
C LEU A 160 44.63 10.21 26.96
N ALA A 161 44.22 8.99 26.57
CA ALA A 161 45.02 7.79 26.83
C ALA A 161 46.29 7.74 25.97
N ILE A 162 46.26 8.18 24.72
CA ILE A 162 47.42 8.28 23.83
C ILE A 162 48.42 9.34 24.34
N VAL A 163 47.93 10.47 24.86
CA VAL A 163 48.73 11.53 25.42
C VAL A 163 49.33 11.13 26.79
N GLY A 164 48.90 9.98 27.37
CA GLY A 164 49.45 9.51 28.65
C GLY A 164 48.84 10.16 29.90
N ILE A 165 47.76 10.95 29.74
CA ILE A 165 47.09 11.64 30.87
C ILE A 165 46.19 10.65 31.62
N VAL A 166 45.61 9.65 30.89
CA VAL A 166 44.69 8.66 31.45
C VAL A 166 45.24 7.25 31.15
N PRO A 167 45.20 6.33 32.14
CA PRO A 167 45.68 4.98 31.91
C PRO A 167 44.83 4.27 30.85
N SER A 168 45.47 3.53 29.95
CA SER A 168 44.81 2.80 28.82
C SER A 168 43.70 1.83 29.25
N SER A 169 43.78 1.35 30.51
CA SER A 169 42.73 0.49 31.09
C SER A 169 41.35 1.18 31.18
N LEU A 170 41.31 2.50 31.39
CA LEU A 170 40.05 3.26 31.41
C LEU A 170 39.43 3.41 30.02
N ALA A 171 40.27 3.56 28.98
CA ALA A 171 39.77 3.59 27.59
C ALA A 171 39.13 2.27 27.19
N VAL A 172 39.76 1.15 27.57
CA VAL A 172 39.21 -0.20 27.30
C VAL A 172 37.90 -0.41 28.07
N MET A 173 37.85 -0.03 29.35
CA MET A 173 36.65 -0.16 30.19
C MET A 173 35.50 0.68 29.62
N TRP A 174 35.75 1.89 29.14
CA TRP A 174 34.73 2.73 28.48
C TRP A 174 34.21 2.12 27.20
N GLY A 175 35.09 1.51 26.36
CA GLY A 175 34.69 0.81 25.15
C GLY A 175 33.78 -0.39 25.42
N VAL A 176 34.07 -1.16 26.49
CA VAL A 176 33.25 -2.28 26.94
C VAL A 176 31.86 -1.79 27.39
N VAL A 177 31.79 -0.71 28.16
CA VAL A 177 30.53 -0.12 28.62
C VAL A 177 29.68 0.33 27.42
N GLN A 178 30.29 0.98 26.41
CA GLN A 178 29.59 1.40 25.21
C GLN A 178 29.05 0.18 24.39
N MET A 179 29.85 -0.88 24.28
CA MET A 179 29.41 -2.10 23.59
C MET A 179 28.19 -2.72 24.28
N PHE A 180 28.18 -2.80 25.61
CA PHE A 180 27.00 -3.26 26.37
C PHE A 180 25.79 -2.35 26.20
N LEU A 181 25.98 -1.04 26.15
CA LEU A 181 24.91 -0.07 25.98
C LEU A 181 24.26 -0.20 24.58
N VAL A 182 25.05 -0.37 23.53
CA VAL A 182 24.58 -0.62 22.18
C VAL A 182 23.80 -1.93 22.08
N ILE A 183 24.33 -3.01 22.69
CA ILE A 183 23.65 -4.31 22.73
C ILE A 183 22.32 -4.21 23.48
N ALA A 184 22.31 -3.57 24.65
CA ALA A 184 21.10 -3.39 25.45
C ALA A 184 20.01 -2.54 24.75
N LEU A 185 20.43 -1.53 23.99
CA LEU A 185 19.51 -0.74 23.18
C LEU A 185 18.95 -1.54 21.98
N ASN A 186 19.79 -2.38 21.37
CA ASN A 186 19.39 -3.19 20.22
C ASN A 186 18.50 -4.39 20.63
N MET A 187 18.64 -4.90 21.87
CA MET A 187 17.77 -5.98 22.39
C MET A 187 16.40 -5.48 22.87
N ARG A 188 16.19 -4.17 22.98
CA ARG A 188 14.89 -3.55 23.32
C ARG A 188 14.09 -3.12 22.10
N SER A 189 14.66 -3.22 20.92
CA SER A 189 14.03 -2.98 19.63
C SER A 189 13.49 -4.30 19.06
#